data_7966d0a44579b141b57e36902612d5f6
#
_entry.id   7966d0a44579b141b57e36902612d5f6
#
_cell.length_a   1.000
_cell.length_b   1.000
_cell.length_c   1.000
_cell.angle_alpha   90.00
_cell.angle_beta   90.00
_cell.angle_gamma   90.00
#
_symmetry.space_group_name_H-M   'P 1'
#
loop_
_entity.id
_entity.type
_entity.pdbx_description
1 polymer ?
#
loop_
_entity_poly.entity_id
_entity_poly.type
_entity_poly.pdbx_seq_one_letter_code
_entity_poly.pdbx_strand_id
1 'polypeptide(L)'
;MAAMEGKENDRLFTVASSFNFWVELDGVFVAGFTEVSGLEAETEIEEYREGGVNGYVHKLPKGVRYPNLVLRRGVTKSPVLWNWYESSIDGPITRKTGAIVLQNADGKEFGRWSFFDGYPVKWTGPQLNASTSDVAFESIEIAHTGLYGGFN
;
A
#
# COMPACT_ATOMS: atom_id res chain seq x y z
N MET A 1 -10.99 -5.86 38.53
CA MET A 1 -11.64 -6.00 37.22
C MET A 1 -11.73 -4.69 36.43
N ALA A 2 -11.88 -3.56 37.07
CA ALA A 2 -11.90 -2.24 36.38
C ALA A 2 -10.56 -1.85 35.70
N ALA A 3 -9.43 -2.43 36.08
CA ALA A 3 -8.12 -2.12 35.52
C ALA A 3 -7.84 -2.77 34.15
N MET A 4 -8.65 -3.73 33.71
CA MET A 4 -8.51 -4.37 32.39
C MET A 4 -9.28 -3.64 31.28
N GLU A 5 -10.40 -2.99 31.61
CA GLU A 5 -11.16 -2.20 30.63
C GLU A 5 -10.42 -0.95 30.16
N GLY A 6 -9.62 -0.35 31.05
CA GLY A 6 -8.84 0.83 30.70
C GLY A 6 -7.70 0.58 29.72
N LYS A 7 -7.14 -0.64 29.70
CA LYS A 7 -6.02 -0.98 28.80
C LYS A 7 -6.45 -1.36 27.38
N GLU A 8 -7.66 -1.86 27.25
CA GLU A 8 -8.19 -2.22 25.92
C GLU A 8 -8.67 -0.99 25.14
N ASN A 9 -9.29 -0.05 25.83
CA ASN A 9 -9.69 1.23 25.26
C ASN A 9 -8.50 2.12 24.86
N ASP A 10 -7.40 2.05 25.60
CA ASP A 10 -6.21 2.85 25.30
C ASP A 10 -5.51 2.40 24.00
N ARG A 11 -5.66 1.14 23.62
CA ARG A 11 -5.12 0.61 22.37
C ARG A 11 -5.87 1.10 21.12
N LEU A 12 -7.15 1.40 21.27
CA LEU A 12 -7.98 1.87 20.17
C LEU A 12 -7.66 3.31 19.73
N PHE A 13 -7.03 4.06 20.62
CA PHE A 13 -6.73 5.48 20.37
C PHE A 13 -5.22 5.78 20.31
N THR A 14 -4.38 4.75 20.34
CA THR A 14 -2.94 4.96 20.23
C THR A 14 -2.59 5.36 18.82
N VAL A 15 -2.16 6.60 18.65
CA VAL A 15 -1.59 7.08 17.39
C VAL A 15 -0.15 6.60 17.31
N ALA A 16 0.15 5.87 16.29
CA ALA A 16 1.48 5.38 16.05
C ALA A 16 2.36 6.51 15.48
N SER A 17 3.54 6.72 16.05
CA SER A 17 4.41 7.85 15.76
C SER A 17 5.69 7.52 14.99
N SER A 18 6.05 6.26 14.87
CA SER A 18 7.26 5.84 14.15
C SER A 18 7.04 4.49 13.53
N PHE A 19 7.05 4.44 12.20
CA PHE A 19 6.82 3.22 11.46
C PHE A 19 7.94 2.90 10.49
N ASN A 20 8.17 1.61 10.33
CA ASN A 20 8.86 1.04 9.18
C ASN A 20 7.84 0.28 8.34
N PHE A 21 7.96 0.41 7.04
CA PHE A 21 7.13 -0.30 6.08
C PHE A 21 7.95 -1.39 5.41
N TRP A 22 7.37 -2.58 5.34
CA TRP A 22 7.97 -3.72 4.66
C TRP A 22 6.99 -4.26 3.64
N VAL A 23 7.53 -4.80 2.57
CA VAL A 23 6.73 -5.51 1.57
C VAL A 23 7.08 -6.97 1.60
N GLU A 24 6.06 -7.79 1.74
CA GLU A 24 6.14 -9.23 1.54
C GLU A 24 5.56 -9.59 0.18
N LEU A 25 6.21 -10.50 -0.51
CA LEU A 25 5.66 -11.17 -1.68
C LEU A 25 5.64 -12.66 -1.42
N ASP A 26 4.48 -13.30 -1.57
CA ASP A 26 4.28 -14.73 -1.31
C ASP A 26 4.78 -15.15 0.10
N GLY A 27 4.60 -14.27 1.09
CA GLY A 27 5.00 -14.52 2.48
C GLY A 27 6.47 -14.29 2.80
N VAL A 28 7.27 -13.82 1.84
CA VAL A 28 8.70 -13.53 2.03
C VAL A 28 8.95 -12.02 2.04
N PHE A 29 9.69 -11.55 3.02
CA PHE A 29 10.10 -10.15 3.07
C PHE A 29 11.05 -9.82 1.92
N VAL A 30 10.70 -8.82 1.12
CA VAL A 30 11.47 -8.42 -0.06
C VAL A 30 12.27 -7.15 0.19
N ALA A 31 11.63 -6.13 0.76
CA ALA A 31 12.26 -4.83 0.96
C ALA A 31 11.58 -4.00 2.04
N GLY A 32 12.34 -3.10 2.65
CA GLY A 32 11.84 -2.02 3.49
C GLY A 32 11.65 -0.74 2.68
N PHE A 33 10.68 0.05 3.06
CA PHE A 33 10.32 1.30 2.39
C PHE A 33 10.18 2.45 3.39
N THR A 34 10.40 3.67 2.90
CA THR A 34 10.22 4.88 3.69
C THR A 34 8.86 5.52 3.46
N GLU A 35 8.24 5.24 2.33
CA GLU A 35 6.96 5.82 1.96
C GLU A 35 6.13 4.81 1.16
N VAL A 36 4.86 4.74 1.49
CA VAL A 36 3.86 3.93 0.79
C VAL A 36 2.65 4.81 0.53
N SER A 37 2.21 4.87 -0.72
CA SER A 37 0.98 5.55 -1.11
C SER A 37 0.09 4.65 -1.95
N GLY A 38 -1.17 5.04 -2.12
CA GLY A 38 -2.13 4.24 -2.87
C GLY A 38 -2.88 3.18 -2.03
N LEU A 39 -2.73 3.19 -0.71
CA LEU A 39 -3.55 2.37 0.18
C LEU A 39 -4.97 2.96 0.25
N GLU A 40 -5.70 2.80 -0.83
CA GLU A 40 -7.00 3.40 -1.04
C GLU A 40 -7.97 2.41 -1.68
N ALA A 41 -9.22 2.57 -1.37
CA ALA A 41 -10.32 1.89 -2.03
C ALA A 41 -11.43 2.91 -2.29
N GLU A 42 -11.93 2.96 -3.49
CA GLU A 42 -13.01 3.85 -3.89
C GLU A 42 -14.14 3.05 -4.52
N THR A 43 -15.36 3.28 -4.03
CA THR A 43 -16.55 2.69 -4.62
C THR A 43 -17.08 3.62 -5.69
N GLU A 44 -17.14 3.14 -6.92
CA GLU A 44 -17.79 3.85 -8.00
C GLU A 44 -19.30 3.80 -7.77
N ILE A 45 -19.95 4.96 -7.89
CA ILE A 45 -21.40 5.09 -7.71
C ILE A 45 -22.05 5.54 -9.00
N GLU A 46 -23.23 5.00 -9.26
CA GLU A 46 -24.14 5.46 -10.31
C GLU A 46 -25.25 6.26 -9.68
N GLU A 47 -25.45 7.49 -10.15
CA GLU A 47 -26.58 8.30 -9.72
C GLU A 47 -27.80 7.97 -10.59
N TYR A 48 -28.87 7.57 -9.90
CA TYR A 48 -30.14 7.26 -10.54
C TYR A 48 -31.23 8.19 -9.98
N ARG A 49 -31.92 8.85 -10.91
CA ARG A 49 -33.10 9.67 -10.58
C ARG A 49 -34.35 8.92 -10.95
N GLU A 50 -35.18 8.67 -9.95
CA GLU A 50 -36.49 8.06 -10.14
C GLU A 50 -37.49 9.13 -10.54
N GLY A 51 -38.23 8.90 -11.64
CA GLY A 51 -39.26 9.83 -12.12
C GLY A 51 -40.35 10.07 -11.07
N GLY A 52 -40.58 11.33 -10.69
CA GLY A 52 -41.58 11.72 -9.71
C GLY A 52 -41.05 11.95 -8.28
N VAL A 53 -39.78 11.66 -8.01
CA VAL A 53 -39.12 11.97 -6.73
C VAL A 53 -38.22 13.18 -6.92
N ASN A 54 -38.61 14.34 -6.36
CA ASN A 54 -37.92 15.60 -6.55
C ASN A 54 -36.94 15.96 -5.43
N GLY A 55 -36.75 15.10 -4.42
CA GLY A 55 -36.00 15.43 -3.21
C GLY A 55 -34.64 14.79 -3.06
N TYR A 56 -34.32 13.74 -3.78
CA TYR A 56 -33.04 13.03 -3.64
C TYR A 56 -32.69 12.21 -4.88
N VAL A 57 -31.41 11.89 -4.99
CA VAL A 57 -30.86 11.01 -6.03
C VAL A 57 -30.41 9.70 -5.38
N HIS A 58 -30.81 8.58 -5.98
CA HIS A 58 -30.32 7.27 -5.55
C HIS A 58 -28.87 7.08 -6.02
N LYS A 59 -28.00 6.69 -5.09
CA LYS A 59 -26.61 6.36 -5.38
C LYS A 59 -26.43 4.85 -5.29
N LEU A 60 -26.18 4.22 -6.43
CA LEU A 60 -26.01 2.78 -6.53
C LEU A 60 -24.53 2.43 -6.68
N PRO A 61 -24.00 1.51 -5.86
CA PRO A 61 -22.61 1.08 -6.02
C PRO A 61 -22.43 0.27 -7.31
N LYS A 62 -21.44 0.62 -8.10
CA LYS A 62 -21.05 -0.10 -9.31
C LYS A 62 -19.95 -1.13 -9.09
N GLY A 63 -18.97 -0.79 -8.29
CA GLY A 63 -17.80 -1.62 -8.05
C GLY A 63 -16.75 -0.86 -7.26
N VAL A 64 -15.73 -1.55 -6.84
CA VAL A 64 -14.62 -0.96 -6.09
C VAL A 64 -13.41 -0.80 -7.00
N ARG A 65 -12.81 0.37 -6.96
CA ARG A 65 -11.60 0.73 -7.67
C ARG A 65 -10.44 0.86 -6.69
N TYR A 66 -9.30 0.29 -7.07
CA TYR A 66 -8.08 0.36 -6.30
C TYR A 66 -6.99 1.06 -7.10
N PRO A 67 -6.52 2.24 -6.67
CA PRO A 67 -5.34 2.87 -7.26
C PRO A 67 -4.10 2.00 -7.12
N ASN A 68 -3.11 2.24 -7.96
CA ASN A 68 -1.83 1.55 -7.85
C ASN A 68 -1.13 1.90 -6.54
N LEU A 69 -0.43 0.94 -5.97
CA LEU A 69 0.46 1.17 -4.85
C LEU A 69 1.77 1.77 -5.35
N VAL A 70 2.26 2.80 -4.68
CA VAL A 70 3.56 3.40 -4.95
C VAL A 70 4.43 3.24 -3.71
N LEU A 71 5.55 2.56 -3.87
CA LEU A 71 6.49 2.23 -2.82
C LEU A 71 7.80 2.98 -3.09
N ARG A 72 8.28 3.74 -2.13
CA ARG A 72 9.47 4.56 -2.26
C ARG A 72 10.48 4.25 -1.16
N ARG A 73 11.75 4.15 -1.54
CA ARG A 73 12.85 3.95 -0.60
C ARG A 73 14.10 4.70 -1.02
N GLY A 74 15.00 4.95 -0.06
CA GLY A 74 16.35 5.39 -0.37
C GLY A 74 17.09 4.35 -1.20
N VAL A 75 17.93 4.81 -2.11
CA VAL A 75 18.72 3.93 -2.96
C VAL A 75 19.71 3.10 -2.14
N THR A 76 19.73 1.82 -2.38
CA THR A 76 20.65 0.85 -1.79
C THR A 76 21.37 0.09 -2.90
N LYS A 77 22.38 -0.70 -2.53
CA LYS A 77 23.05 -1.59 -3.50
C LYS A 77 22.19 -2.78 -3.94
N SER A 78 21.04 -3.00 -3.32
CA SER A 78 20.14 -4.09 -3.65
C SER A 78 19.35 -3.79 -4.91
N PRO A 79 19.45 -4.60 -5.98
CA PRO A 79 18.70 -4.40 -7.22
C PRO A 79 17.32 -5.05 -7.18
N VAL A 80 16.78 -5.38 -6.01
CA VAL A 80 15.56 -6.18 -5.88
C VAL A 80 14.34 -5.56 -6.58
N LEU A 81 14.18 -4.24 -6.51
CA LEU A 81 13.03 -3.57 -7.14
C LEU A 81 13.16 -3.55 -8.67
N TRP A 82 14.35 -3.24 -9.17
CA TRP A 82 14.61 -3.29 -10.60
C TRP A 82 14.43 -4.70 -11.16
N ASN A 83 15.00 -5.70 -10.48
CA ASN A 83 14.87 -7.10 -10.90
C ASN A 83 13.41 -7.56 -10.93
N TRP A 84 12.61 -7.11 -9.97
CA TRP A 84 11.19 -7.42 -9.97
C TRP A 84 10.48 -6.79 -11.16
N TYR A 85 10.74 -5.51 -11.43
CA TYR A 85 10.18 -4.83 -12.60
C TYR A 85 10.63 -5.50 -13.91
N GLU A 86 11.92 -5.77 -14.04
CA GLU A 86 12.50 -6.42 -15.22
C GLU A 86 11.85 -7.79 -15.49
N SER A 87 11.60 -8.56 -14.46
CA SER A 87 10.91 -9.85 -14.59
C SER A 87 9.48 -9.73 -15.14
N SER A 88 8.87 -8.58 -15.00
CA SER A 88 7.53 -8.33 -15.50
C SER A 88 7.48 -7.92 -16.98
N ILE A 89 8.61 -7.45 -17.53
CA ILE A 89 8.69 -7.00 -18.93
C ILE A 89 9.31 -8.04 -19.88
N ASP A 90 10.12 -8.96 -19.36
CA ASP A 90 10.87 -9.94 -20.17
C ASP A 90 10.11 -11.26 -20.41
N GLY A 91 8.86 -11.35 -19.99
CA GLY A 91 8.08 -12.56 -20.15
C GLY A 91 6.64 -12.41 -19.72
N PRO A 92 5.91 -13.52 -19.52
CA PRO A 92 4.56 -13.46 -19.01
C PRO A 92 4.53 -12.78 -17.64
N ILE A 93 3.58 -11.86 -17.43
CA ILE A 93 3.41 -11.18 -16.15
C ILE A 93 3.02 -12.21 -15.09
N THR A 94 3.84 -12.35 -14.06
CA THR A 94 3.52 -13.14 -12.89
C THR A 94 2.85 -12.26 -11.85
N ARG A 95 1.59 -12.52 -11.59
CA ARG A 95 0.82 -11.81 -10.56
C ARG A 95 1.05 -12.47 -9.22
N LYS A 96 1.31 -11.66 -8.22
CA LYS A 96 1.63 -12.14 -6.87
C LYS A 96 0.71 -11.53 -5.83
N THR A 97 0.39 -12.32 -4.82
CA THR A 97 -0.20 -11.80 -3.60
C THR A 97 0.92 -11.31 -2.70
N GLY A 98 0.79 -10.09 -2.23
CA GLY A 98 1.75 -9.48 -1.35
C GLY A 98 1.09 -8.78 -0.18
N ALA A 99 1.89 -8.21 0.68
CA ALA A 99 1.42 -7.42 1.80
C ALA A 99 2.34 -6.24 2.09
N ILE A 100 1.73 -5.14 2.43
CA ILE A 100 2.40 -3.99 3.05
C ILE A 100 2.30 -4.20 4.56
N VAL A 101 3.43 -4.36 5.21
CA VAL A 101 3.50 -4.60 6.65
C VAL A 101 4.01 -3.36 7.35
N LEU A 102 3.24 -2.91 8.32
CA LEU A 102 3.58 -1.78 9.16
C LEU A 102 4.14 -2.30 10.48
N GLN A 103 5.35 -1.89 10.82
CA GLN A 103 6.00 -2.23 12.08
C GLN A 103 6.19 -0.97 12.91
N ASN A 104 6.00 -1.09 14.22
CA ASN A 104 6.34 -0.01 15.13
C ASN A 104 7.83 -0.02 15.50
N ALA A 105 8.26 0.96 16.32
CA ALA A 105 9.68 1.17 16.64
C ALA A 105 10.36 -0.03 17.31
N ASP A 106 9.60 -0.90 17.97
CA ASP A 106 10.12 -2.13 18.63
C ASP A 106 10.15 -3.35 17.68
N GLY A 107 9.85 -3.15 16.39
CA GLY A 107 9.89 -4.20 15.38
C GLY A 107 8.68 -5.11 15.33
N LYS A 108 7.64 -4.83 16.10
CA LYS A 108 6.39 -5.60 16.10
C LYS A 108 5.47 -5.14 14.98
N GLU A 109 4.78 -6.08 14.38
CA GLU A 109 3.76 -5.79 13.39
C GLU A 109 2.60 -5.02 14.03
N PHE A 110 2.31 -3.85 13.48
CA PHE A 110 1.21 -3.00 13.91
C PHE A 110 0.00 -3.11 12.99
N GLY A 111 0.23 -3.37 11.73
CA GLY A 111 -0.81 -3.53 10.73
C GLY A 111 -0.28 -4.20 9.47
N ARG A 112 -1.24 -4.69 8.68
CA ARG A 112 -0.94 -5.41 7.44
C ARG A 112 -2.04 -5.17 6.43
N TRP A 113 -1.67 -4.77 5.22
CA TRP A 113 -2.57 -4.69 4.07
C TRP A 113 -2.11 -5.67 3.00
N SER A 114 -2.88 -6.71 2.79
CA SER A 114 -2.62 -7.64 1.70
C SER A 114 -3.17 -7.08 0.40
N PHE A 115 -2.43 -7.23 -0.68
CA PHE A 115 -2.88 -6.92 -2.03
C PHE A 115 -2.85 -8.17 -2.89
N PHE A 116 -3.80 -8.25 -3.82
CA PHE A 116 -4.02 -9.43 -4.64
C PHE A 116 -3.65 -9.16 -6.10
N ASP A 117 -3.11 -10.18 -6.76
CA ASP A 117 -2.77 -10.14 -8.17
C ASP A 117 -1.86 -8.96 -8.54
N GLY A 118 -0.92 -8.65 -7.65
CA GLY A 118 0.00 -7.54 -7.83
C GLY A 118 1.11 -7.81 -8.84
N TYR A 119 1.41 -6.81 -9.64
CA TYR A 119 2.57 -6.82 -10.53
C TYR A 119 3.09 -5.39 -10.73
N PRO A 120 4.41 -5.21 -10.89
CA PRO A 120 4.95 -3.88 -11.08
C PRO A 120 4.63 -3.35 -12.47
N VAL A 121 4.23 -2.09 -12.55
CA VAL A 121 3.88 -1.40 -13.80
C VAL A 121 4.81 -0.24 -14.12
N LYS A 122 5.56 0.23 -13.13
CA LYS A 122 6.49 1.34 -13.31
C LYS A 122 7.61 1.26 -12.27
N TRP A 123 8.82 1.46 -12.70
CA TRP A 123 9.97 1.67 -11.83
C TRP A 123 10.56 3.04 -12.12
N THR A 124 10.84 3.82 -11.08
CA THR A 124 11.46 5.13 -11.18
C THR A 124 12.78 5.08 -10.42
N GLY A 125 13.86 5.27 -11.14
CA GLY A 125 15.19 5.35 -10.57
C GLY A 125 15.48 6.70 -9.93
N PRO A 126 16.63 6.84 -9.27
CA PRO A 126 16.99 8.07 -8.61
C PRO A 126 17.27 9.19 -9.62
N GLN A 127 16.90 10.40 -9.24
CA GLN A 127 17.38 11.58 -9.93
C GLN A 127 18.83 11.83 -9.52
N LEU A 128 19.74 11.71 -10.47
CA LEU A 128 21.17 11.83 -10.22
C LEU A 128 21.63 13.27 -10.48
N ASN A 129 22.13 13.93 -9.44
CA ASN A 129 22.69 15.26 -9.54
C ASN A 129 23.92 15.34 -8.64
N ALA A 130 25.10 15.44 -9.26
CA ALA A 130 26.36 15.47 -8.56
C ALA A 130 26.62 16.77 -7.75
N SER A 131 25.86 17.83 -8.03
CA SER A 131 25.99 19.11 -7.34
C SER A 131 25.14 19.25 -6.08
N THR A 132 24.28 18.29 -5.78
CA THR A 132 23.44 18.28 -4.60
C THR A 132 23.82 17.14 -3.66
N SER A 133 23.62 17.35 -2.36
CA SER A 133 23.82 16.32 -1.32
C SER A 133 22.53 15.62 -0.92
N ASP A 134 21.48 15.78 -1.72
CA ASP A 134 20.18 15.18 -1.44
C ASP A 134 20.21 13.65 -1.52
N VAL A 135 19.41 13.01 -0.67
CA VAL A 135 19.26 11.55 -0.68
C VAL A 135 18.57 11.13 -1.96
N ALA A 136 19.17 10.18 -2.67
CA ALA A 136 18.57 9.60 -3.85
C ALA A 136 17.51 8.56 -3.46
N PHE A 137 16.37 8.55 -4.16
CA PHE A 137 15.27 7.62 -3.94
C PHE A 137 14.96 6.83 -5.20
N GLU A 138 14.48 5.64 -5.01
CA GLU A 138 13.85 4.85 -6.06
C GLU A 138 12.41 4.51 -5.67
N SER A 139 11.56 4.28 -6.65
CA SER A 139 10.17 3.89 -6.41
C SER A 139 9.72 2.81 -7.38
N ILE A 140 8.74 2.04 -6.94
CA ILE A 140 8.07 1.06 -7.76
C ILE A 140 6.56 1.24 -7.60
N GLU A 141 5.85 1.15 -8.71
CA GLU A 141 4.39 1.24 -8.76
C GLU A 141 3.81 -0.11 -9.10
N ILE A 142 2.83 -0.54 -8.32
CA ILE A 142 2.24 -1.86 -8.39
C ILE A 142 0.76 -1.74 -8.69
N ALA A 143 0.30 -2.37 -9.76
CA ALA A 143 -1.11 -2.58 -10.03
C ALA A 143 -1.59 -3.83 -9.28
N HIS A 144 -2.81 -3.79 -8.77
CA HIS A 144 -3.42 -4.91 -8.05
C HIS A 144 -4.94 -4.88 -8.19
N THR A 145 -5.60 -5.94 -7.74
CA THR A 145 -7.04 -6.10 -7.88
C THR A 145 -7.81 -5.92 -6.57
N GLY A 146 -7.15 -5.81 -5.46
CA GLY A 146 -7.82 -5.61 -4.19
C GLY A 146 -6.89 -5.47 -3.00
N LEU A 147 -7.41 -4.88 -1.94
CA LEU A 147 -6.77 -4.73 -0.65
C LEU A 147 -7.61 -5.39 0.43
N TYR A 148 -6.94 -6.00 1.39
CA TYR A 148 -7.57 -6.57 2.57
C TYR A 148 -6.64 -6.44 3.76
N GLY A 149 -7.17 -6.06 4.90
CA GLY A 149 -6.41 -6.02 6.13
C GLY A 149 -6.67 -4.77 6.96
N GLY A 150 -5.70 -4.37 7.72
CA GLY A 150 -5.74 -3.21 8.61
C GLY A 150 -4.82 -3.38 9.81
N PHE A 151 -5.14 -2.66 10.86
CA PHE A 151 -4.39 -2.67 12.11
C PHE A 151 -4.69 -3.93 12.92
N ASN A 152 -3.66 -4.43 13.58
CA ASN A 152 -3.76 -5.57 14.48
C ASN A 152 -4.20 -5.14 15.89
#